data_4b189ae06aa1fb4107628e1e45602403
#
_entry.id   4b189ae06aa1fb4107628e1e45602403
#
_cell.length_a   1.000
_cell.length_b   1.000
_cell.length_c   1.000
_cell.angle_alpha   90.00
_cell.angle_beta   90.00
_cell.angle_gamma   90.00
#
_symmetry.space_group_name_H-M   'P 1'
#
loop_
_entity.id
_entity.type
_entity.pdbx_description
1 polymer ?
#
loop_
_entity_poly.entity_id
_entity_poly.type
_entity_poly.pdbx_seq_one_letter_code
_entity_poly.pdbx_strand_id
1 'polypeptide(L)'
;MSEAPKKKGGVAQRVWDMALPLAQELGLSLWDVQFVKEGADWFLRIFIDKEGGVSIDDCVDMTHAINPVLDKEDPIPQEYLLEVSSPGIDRKLTRPGHFLAYVGKPVRVKLIRPLENGERELCGILLRAEDSGQFEVQLDEETSVTLERKECSSVTAADQELEA
;
A
#
# COMPACT_ATOMS: atom_id res chain seq x y z
N MET A 1 -10.66 12.72 -18.05
CA MET A 1 -10.10 12.32 -17.35
C MET A 1 -10.35 12.39 -15.99
N SER A 2 -10.39 11.84 -15.30
CA SER A 2 -10.63 11.57 -13.94
C SER A 2 -10.17 12.64 -13.02
N GLU A 3 -10.77 13.74 -13.13
CA GLU A 3 -10.40 14.86 -12.30
C GLU A 3 -10.72 14.63 -10.83
N ALA A 4 -11.87 14.01 -10.58
CA ALA A 4 -12.31 13.83 -9.22
C ALA A 4 -11.30 13.12 -8.32
N PRO A 5 -10.65 12.05 -8.79
CA PRO A 5 -9.67 11.38 -7.94
C PRO A 5 -8.52 12.29 -7.53
N LYS A 6 -8.14 13.20 -8.42
CA LYS A 6 -7.04 14.08 -8.09
C LYS A 6 -7.35 14.97 -6.92
N LYS A 7 -8.59 15.46 -6.86
CA LYS A 7 -8.95 16.33 -5.76
C LYS A 7 -8.88 15.60 -4.45
N LYS A 8 -9.35 14.37 -4.43
CA LYS A 8 -9.34 13.63 -3.21
C LYS A 8 -7.95 13.27 -2.77
N GLY A 9 -7.05 13.04 -3.72
CA GLY A 9 -5.73 12.59 -3.38
C GLY A 9 -4.88 13.63 -2.71
N GLY A 10 -5.14 14.90 -3.03
CA GLY A 10 -4.32 15.94 -2.47
C GLY A 10 -2.86 15.74 -2.78
N VAL A 11 -2.00 16.00 -1.79
CA VAL A 11 -0.56 15.93 -1.97
C VAL A 11 -0.11 14.52 -2.30
N ALA A 12 -0.60 13.54 -1.57
CA ALA A 12 -0.15 12.17 -1.79
C ALA A 12 -0.47 11.70 -3.21
N GLN A 13 -1.64 12.05 -3.72
CA GLN A 13 -2.00 11.66 -5.07
C GLN A 13 -1.14 12.36 -6.11
N ARG A 14 -0.85 13.63 -5.90
CA ARG A 14 0.00 14.36 -6.83
C ARG A 14 1.41 13.77 -6.87
N VAL A 15 1.94 13.43 -5.71
CA VAL A 15 3.27 12.83 -5.65
C VAL A 15 3.24 11.42 -6.25
N TRP A 16 2.16 10.67 -6.04
CA TRP A 16 2.01 9.37 -6.67
C TRP A 16 2.14 9.48 -8.18
N ASP A 17 1.42 10.46 -8.76
CA ASP A 17 1.45 10.65 -10.21
C ASP A 17 2.83 11.01 -10.72
N MET A 18 3.60 11.77 -9.92
CA MET A 18 4.95 12.11 -10.30
C MET A 18 5.91 10.94 -10.14
N ALA A 19 5.73 10.16 -9.09
CA ALA A 19 6.66 9.10 -8.75
C ALA A 19 6.48 7.86 -9.62
N LEU A 20 5.27 7.60 -10.10
CA LEU A 20 4.98 6.37 -10.79
C LEU A 20 5.86 6.16 -12.04
N PRO A 21 5.95 7.13 -12.96
CA PRO A 21 6.81 6.90 -14.13
C PRO A 21 8.28 6.78 -13.75
N LEU A 22 8.72 7.47 -12.71
CA LEU A 22 10.11 7.38 -12.29
C LEU A 22 10.44 6.01 -11.74
N ALA A 23 9.53 5.47 -10.93
CA ALA A 23 9.72 4.11 -10.41
C ALA A 23 9.77 3.11 -11.55
N GLN A 24 8.89 3.25 -12.53
CA GLN A 24 8.85 2.33 -13.66
C GLN A 24 10.16 2.38 -14.46
N GLU A 25 10.72 3.56 -14.62
CA GLU A 25 11.99 3.69 -15.34
C GLU A 25 13.11 2.98 -14.61
N LEU A 26 13.03 2.92 -13.29
CA LEU A 26 14.06 2.28 -12.47
C LEU A 26 13.80 0.80 -12.28
N GLY A 27 12.74 0.27 -12.87
CA GLY A 27 12.40 -1.14 -12.69
C GLY A 27 11.77 -1.45 -11.35
N LEU A 28 11.19 -0.44 -10.71
CA LEU A 28 10.58 -0.57 -9.40
C LEU A 28 9.07 -0.45 -9.51
N SER A 29 8.37 -1.01 -8.54
CA SER A 29 6.93 -0.84 -8.41
C SER A 29 6.67 0.19 -7.33
N LEU A 30 5.78 1.14 -7.62
CA LEU A 30 5.37 2.11 -6.61
C LEU A 30 4.26 1.48 -5.78
N TRP A 31 4.54 1.25 -4.50
CA TRP A 31 3.58 0.58 -3.63
C TRP A 31 2.61 1.56 -2.99
N ASP A 32 3.11 2.66 -2.45
CA ASP A 32 2.24 3.63 -1.80
C ASP A 32 2.97 4.96 -1.64
N VAL A 33 2.21 6.02 -1.43
CA VAL A 33 2.73 7.33 -1.11
C VAL A 33 1.89 7.88 0.02
N GLN A 34 2.53 8.36 1.09
CA GLN A 34 1.85 8.91 2.24
C GLN A 34 2.45 10.27 2.57
N PHE A 35 1.61 11.22 2.92
CA PHE A 35 2.06 12.52 3.40
C PHE A 35 1.39 12.74 4.75
N VAL A 36 2.16 12.62 5.81
CA VAL A 36 1.63 12.57 7.17
C VAL A 36 2.42 13.49 8.08
N LYS A 37 1.77 13.98 9.13
CA LYS A 37 2.42 14.78 10.15
C LYS A 37 2.60 13.93 11.40
N GLU A 38 3.82 13.87 11.89
CA GLU A 38 4.13 13.16 13.11
C GLU A 38 4.90 14.09 14.01
N GLY A 39 4.33 14.41 15.17
CA GLY A 39 4.92 15.42 16.03
C GLY A 39 4.89 16.77 15.35
N ALA A 40 6.03 17.44 15.28
CA ALA A 40 6.12 18.74 14.64
C ALA A 40 6.50 18.67 13.17
N ASP A 41 6.79 17.49 12.65
CA ASP A 41 7.34 17.35 11.31
C ASP A 41 6.37 16.69 10.37
N TRP A 42 6.44 17.10 9.09
CA TRP A 42 5.72 16.44 8.02
C TRP A 42 6.65 15.46 7.34
N PHE A 43 6.11 14.31 6.95
CA PHE A 43 6.87 13.29 6.25
C PHE A 43 6.19 12.94 4.94
N LEU A 44 6.99 12.93 3.87
CA LEU A 44 6.54 12.40 2.60
C LEU A 44 7.20 11.04 2.47
N ARG A 45 6.41 9.97 2.53
CA ARG A 45 6.91 8.61 2.49
C ARG A 45 6.51 7.96 1.19
N ILE A 46 7.51 7.45 0.47
CA ILE A 46 7.30 6.77 -0.80
C ILE A 46 7.75 5.34 -0.60
N PHE A 47 6.82 4.42 -0.82
CA PHE A 47 7.10 3.00 -0.64
C PHE A 47 7.26 2.36 -2.00
N ILE A 48 8.39 1.71 -2.24
CA ILE A 48 8.69 1.04 -3.51
C ILE A 48 8.91 -0.44 -3.25
N ASP A 49 8.65 -1.24 -4.28
CA ASP A 49 8.79 -2.67 -4.17
C ASP A 49 9.50 -3.17 -5.42
N LYS A 50 9.99 -4.41 -5.36
CA LYS A 50 10.72 -4.98 -6.46
C LYS A 50 10.77 -6.48 -6.26
N GLU A 51 10.67 -7.21 -7.36
CA GLU A 51 10.80 -8.66 -7.27
C GLU A 51 12.18 -8.99 -6.72
N GLY A 52 12.23 -9.84 -5.71
CA GLY A 52 13.49 -10.15 -5.05
C GLY A 52 13.85 -9.22 -3.92
N GLY A 53 13.08 -8.15 -3.72
CA GLY A 53 13.32 -7.23 -2.63
C GLY A 53 14.00 -5.94 -3.06
N VAL A 54 13.78 -4.89 -2.29
CA VAL A 54 14.33 -3.58 -2.57
C VAL A 54 15.64 -3.42 -1.81
N SER A 55 16.67 -2.93 -2.50
CA SER A 55 17.97 -2.68 -1.87
C SER A 55 18.06 -1.22 -1.43
N ILE A 56 19.11 -0.92 -0.66
CA ILE A 56 19.38 0.47 -0.29
C ILE A 56 19.66 1.29 -1.53
N ASP A 57 20.37 0.73 -2.50
CA ASP A 57 20.65 1.45 -3.74
C ASP A 57 19.36 1.79 -4.49
N ASP A 58 18.38 0.90 -4.48
CA ASP A 58 17.09 1.18 -5.12
C ASP A 58 16.44 2.39 -4.48
N CYS A 59 16.49 2.49 -3.16
CA CYS A 59 15.91 3.62 -2.46
C CYS A 59 16.66 4.92 -2.77
N VAL A 60 17.97 4.85 -2.87
CA VAL A 60 18.78 6.01 -3.21
C VAL A 60 18.47 6.46 -4.64
N ASP A 61 18.36 5.51 -5.57
CA ASP A 61 18.06 5.85 -6.95
C ASP A 61 16.70 6.52 -7.06
N MET A 62 15.71 6.01 -6.34
CA MET A 62 14.38 6.61 -6.38
C MET A 62 14.41 8.00 -5.76
N THR A 63 15.15 8.19 -4.67
CA THR A 63 15.28 9.48 -4.03
C THR A 63 15.89 10.49 -5.00
N HIS A 64 16.96 10.10 -5.70
CA HIS A 64 17.61 10.99 -6.65
C HIS A 64 16.72 11.29 -7.85
N ALA A 65 15.84 10.37 -8.21
CA ALA A 65 14.94 10.60 -9.33
C ALA A 65 13.81 11.57 -8.96
N ILE A 66 13.27 11.44 -7.74
CA ILE A 66 12.08 12.20 -7.37
C ILE A 66 12.41 13.61 -6.86
N ASN A 67 13.59 13.80 -6.25
CA ASN A 67 13.95 15.09 -5.68
C ASN A 67 13.88 16.24 -6.69
N PRO A 68 14.48 16.12 -7.89
CA PRO A 68 14.39 17.22 -8.83
C PRO A 68 12.97 17.54 -9.26
N VAL A 69 12.12 16.51 -9.36
CA VAL A 69 10.73 16.70 -9.75
C VAL A 69 9.98 17.41 -8.65
N LEU A 70 10.23 17.03 -7.39
CA LEU A 70 9.60 17.69 -6.26
C LEU A 70 10.01 19.15 -6.16
N ASP A 71 11.28 19.43 -6.42
CA ASP A 71 11.77 20.81 -6.40
C ASP A 71 11.11 21.64 -7.48
N LYS A 72 10.95 21.07 -8.67
CA LYS A 72 10.41 21.81 -9.79
C LYS A 72 8.92 22.03 -9.66
N GLU A 73 8.18 20.98 -9.32
CA GLU A 73 6.72 21.06 -9.25
C GLU A 73 6.25 21.66 -7.95
N ASP A 74 7.03 21.52 -6.88
CA ASP A 74 6.76 22.12 -5.57
C ASP A 74 5.31 21.85 -5.13
N PRO A 75 4.90 20.59 -5.05
CA PRO A 75 3.49 20.27 -4.73
C PRO A 75 3.15 20.42 -3.27
N ILE A 76 4.16 20.55 -2.40
CA ILE A 76 3.95 20.53 -0.95
C ILE A 76 4.31 21.90 -0.37
N PRO A 77 3.33 22.60 0.21
CA PRO A 77 3.59 23.93 0.76
C PRO A 77 4.34 23.91 2.08
N GLN A 78 4.27 22.80 2.83
CA GLN A 78 4.95 22.71 4.12
C GLN A 78 6.38 22.20 3.92
N GLU A 79 7.23 22.46 4.90
CA GLU A 79 8.51 21.79 4.94
C GLU A 79 8.28 20.35 5.32
N TYR A 80 9.06 19.46 4.75
CA TYR A 80 8.85 18.04 4.97
C TYR A 80 10.15 17.28 4.83
N LEU A 81 10.14 16.05 5.38
CA LEU A 81 11.25 15.12 5.24
C LEU A 81 10.83 14.04 4.27
N LEU A 82 11.71 13.74 3.32
CA LEU A 82 11.44 12.71 2.33
C LEU A 82 12.03 11.38 2.78
N GLU A 83 11.21 10.35 2.77
CA GLU A 83 11.67 9.00 3.08
C GLU A 83 11.23 8.06 1.96
N VAL A 84 12.17 7.28 1.44
CA VAL A 84 11.90 6.27 0.44
C VAL A 84 12.32 4.94 1.02
N SER A 85 11.41 3.98 1.05
CA SER A 85 11.68 2.69 1.67
C SER A 85 10.80 1.62 1.06
N SER A 86 11.04 0.37 1.45
CA SER A 86 10.16 -0.72 1.06
C SER A 86 9.02 -0.80 2.07
N PRO A 87 7.88 -1.37 1.67
CA PRO A 87 6.75 -1.49 2.60
C PRO A 87 6.98 -2.54 3.70
N GLY A 88 8.01 -3.35 3.57
CA GLY A 88 8.30 -4.34 4.60
C GLY A 88 7.53 -5.62 4.42
N ILE A 89 7.72 -6.54 5.36
CA ILE A 89 7.10 -7.86 5.29
C ILE A 89 5.63 -7.79 5.67
N ASP A 90 5.31 -7.07 6.75
CA ASP A 90 3.94 -6.97 7.23
C ASP A 90 3.27 -5.73 6.67
N ARG A 91 3.31 -5.59 5.36
CA ARG A 91 2.78 -4.40 4.69
C ARG A 91 1.26 -4.40 4.70
N LYS A 92 0.69 -3.20 4.78
CA LYS A 92 -0.76 -3.05 4.75
C LYS A 92 -1.25 -2.94 3.31
N LEU A 93 -2.37 -3.57 3.04
CA LEU A 93 -3.01 -3.51 1.73
C LEU A 93 -4.06 -2.41 1.78
N THR A 94 -3.76 -1.27 1.18
CA THR A 94 -4.64 -0.10 1.30
C THR A 94 -5.19 0.39 -0.03
N ARG A 95 -4.72 -0.16 -1.16
CA ARG A 95 -5.19 0.23 -2.48
C ARG A 95 -5.67 -0.99 -3.23
N PRO A 96 -6.57 -0.82 -4.21
CA PRO A 96 -7.02 -2.00 -4.97
C PRO A 96 -5.88 -2.78 -5.60
N GLY A 97 -4.84 -2.08 -6.08
CA GLY A 97 -3.70 -2.77 -6.66
C GLY A 97 -2.95 -3.64 -5.68
N HIS A 98 -2.96 -3.25 -4.40
CA HIS A 98 -2.32 -4.07 -3.37
C HIS A 98 -3.03 -5.41 -3.25
N PHE A 99 -4.36 -5.39 -3.24
CA PHE A 99 -5.13 -6.62 -3.13
C PHE A 99 -4.91 -7.49 -4.35
N LEU A 100 -4.89 -6.90 -5.54
CA LEU A 100 -4.67 -7.68 -6.76
C LEU A 100 -3.29 -8.34 -6.76
N ALA A 101 -2.29 -7.63 -6.24
CA ALA A 101 -0.94 -8.16 -6.19
C ALA A 101 -0.83 -9.33 -5.20
N TYR A 102 -1.75 -9.40 -4.23
CA TYR A 102 -1.69 -10.44 -3.21
C TYR A 102 -2.67 -11.58 -3.43
N VAL A 103 -3.35 -11.62 -4.57
CA VAL A 103 -4.20 -12.76 -4.88
C VAL A 103 -3.32 -14.01 -4.93
N GLY A 104 -3.72 -15.04 -4.20
CA GLY A 104 -2.96 -16.26 -4.06
C GLY A 104 -1.99 -16.26 -2.91
N LYS A 105 -1.92 -15.18 -2.14
CA LYS A 105 -0.96 -15.05 -1.05
C LYS A 105 -1.67 -14.87 0.28
N PRO A 106 -0.97 -15.15 1.39
CA PRO A 106 -1.60 -15.05 2.70
C PRO A 106 -1.79 -13.62 3.15
N VAL A 107 -2.93 -13.37 3.78
CA VAL A 107 -3.26 -12.06 4.33
C VAL A 107 -3.87 -12.23 5.71
N ARG A 108 -3.76 -11.18 6.53
CA ARG A 108 -4.42 -11.10 7.82
C ARG A 108 -5.42 -9.96 7.75
N VAL A 109 -6.66 -10.24 8.12
CA VAL A 109 -7.74 -9.26 8.07
C VAL A 109 -8.19 -8.98 9.50
N LYS A 110 -8.25 -7.70 9.86
CA LYS A 110 -8.84 -7.29 11.12
C LYS A 110 -10.15 -6.58 10.84
N LEU A 111 -11.19 -7.02 11.48
CA LEU A 111 -12.54 -6.54 11.23
C LEU A 111 -12.93 -5.46 12.23
N ILE A 112 -13.74 -4.50 11.78
CA ILE A 112 -14.27 -3.48 12.65
C ILE A 112 -15.29 -4.11 13.61
N ARG A 113 -16.10 -5.03 13.09
CA ARG A 113 -17.11 -5.72 13.89
C ARG A 113 -16.80 -7.20 13.92
N PRO A 114 -17.05 -7.86 15.05
CA PRO A 114 -16.75 -9.30 15.13
C PRO A 114 -17.70 -10.11 14.26
N LEU A 115 -17.23 -11.29 13.89
CA LEU A 115 -18.05 -12.26 13.21
C LEU A 115 -19.04 -12.89 14.21
N GLU A 116 -19.91 -13.74 13.70
CA GLU A 116 -20.89 -14.38 14.55
C GLU A 116 -20.26 -15.16 15.69
N ASN A 117 -19.08 -15.71 15.45
CA ASN A 117 -18.38 -16.48 16.48
C ASN A 117 -17.56 -15.57 17.41
N GLY A 118 -17.63 -14.28 17.24
CA GLY A 118 -16.92 -13.34 18.11
C GLY A 118 -15.54 -12.96 17.67
N GLU A 119 -15.05 -13.54 16.59
CA GLU A 119 -13.71 -13.24 16.12
C GLU A 119 -13.66 -11.97 15.32
N ARG A 120 -12.59 -11.22 15.50
CA ARG A 120 -12.36 -9.98 14.76
C ARG A 120 -11.16 -10.06 13.84
N GLU A 121 -10.47 -11.18 13.84
CA GLU A 121 -9.26 -11.32 13.04
C GLU A 121 -9.32 -12.64 12.28
N LEU A 122 -8.96 -12.58 11.01
CA LEU A 122 -8.94 -13.76 10.14
C LEU A 122 -7.59 -13.81 9.42
N CYS A 123 -7.10 -15.03 9.22
CA CYS A 123 -5.91 -15.24 8.39
C CYS A 123 -6.26 -16.26 7.33
N GLY A 124 -5.79 -16.03 6.12
CA GLY A 124 -6.05 -16.97 5.04
C GLY A 124 -5.43 -16.51 3.75
N ILE A 125 -5.78 -17.20 2.68
CA ILE A 125 -5.26 -16.91 1.35
C ILE A 125 -6.26 -16.02 0.62
N LEU A 126 -5.77 -14.93 0.05
CA LEU A 126 -6.63 -14.05 -0.72
C LEU A 126 -6.93 -14.72 -2.05
N LEU A 127 -8.21 -15.02 -2.29
CA LEU A 127 -8.60 -15.73 -3.49
C LEU A 127 -8.88 -14.80 -4.66
N ARG A 128 -9.51 -13.66 -4.39
CA ARG A 128 -9.80 -12.68 -5.41
C ARG A 128 -10.07 -11.34 -4.77
N ALA A 129 -9.96 -10.30 -5.58
CA ALA A 129 -10.23 -8.96 -5.12
C ALA A 129 -10.81 -8.15 -6.28
N GLU A 130 -11.72 -7.23 -5.98
CA GLU A 130 -12.38 -6.41 -6.97
C GLU A 130 -12.13 -4.94 -6.69
N ASP A 131 -12.18 -4.14 -7.74
CA ASP A 131 -11.99 -2.70 -7.61
C ASP A 131 -13.02 -2.07 -6.68
N SER A 132 -14.19 -2.68 -6.59
CA SER A 132 -15.24 -2.17 -5.71
C SER A 132 -14.88 -2.25 -4.24
N GLY A 133 -13.85 -3.02 -3.91
CA GLY A 133 -13.44 -3.21 -2.53
C GLY A 133 -13.83 -4.55 -1.95
N GLN A 134 -14.53 -5.37 -2.73
CA GLN A 134 -14.91 -6.69 -2.28
C GLN A 134 -13.76 -7.67 -2.51
N PHE A 135 -13.53 -8.55 -1.56
CA PHE A 135 -12.49 -9.56 -1.71
C PHE A 135 -12.89 -10.83 -0.97
N GLU A 136 -12.26 -11.93 -1.37
CA GLU A 136 -12.57 -13.24 -0.80
C GLU A 136 -11.31 -13.86 -0.24
N VAL A 137 -11.41 -14.38 0.98
CA VAL A 137 -10.29 -15.01 1.70
C VAL A 137 -10.66 -16.45 2.02
N GLN A 138 -9.77 -17.37 1.67
CA GLN A 138 -9.95 -18.77 2.01
C GLN A 138 -9.35 -19.04 3.37
N LEU A 139 -10.16 -19.50 4.31
CA LEU A 139 -9.73 -19.78 5.67
C LEU A 139 -9.17 -21.18 5.84
N ASP A 140 -9.79 -22.15 5.17
CA ASP A 140 -9.29 -23.51 5.16
C ASP A 140 -9.78 -24.18 3.88
N GLU A 141 -9.60 -25.47 3.76
CA GLU A 141 -9.89 -26.16 2.50
C GLU A 141 -11.36 -26.09 2.10
N GLU A 142 -12.23 -25.87 3.06
CA GLU A 142 -13.67 -25.89 2.77
C GLU A 142 -14.36 -24.58 3.03
N THR A 143 -13.67 -23.60 3.61
CA THR A 143 -14.32 -22.38 4.06
C THR A 143 -13.66 -21.15 3.46
N SER A 144 -14.48 -20.29 2.88
CA SER A 144 -14.01 -18.98 2.47
C SER A 144 -15.04 -17.94 2.88
N VAL A 145 -14.61 -16.70 2.99
CA VAL A 145 -15.51 -15.59 3.32
C VAL A 145 -15.30 -14.46 2.33
N THR A 146 -16.38 -13.76 2.02
CA THR A 146 -16.34 -12.59 1.17
C THR A 146 -16.52 -11.38 2.06
N LEU A 147 -15.61 -10.42 1.93
CA LEU A 147 -15.59 -9.25 2.77
C LEU A 147 -15.46 -7.99 1.91
N GLU A 148 -15.74 -6.84 2.50
CA GLU A 148 -15.51 -5.57 1.86
C GLU A 148 -14.47 -4.78 2.66
N ARG A 149 -13.65 -4.01 1.95
CA ARG A 149 -12.59 -3.26 2.63
C ARG A 149 -13.15 -2.34 3.72
N LYS A 150 -14.33 -1.80 3.50
CA LYS A 150 -14.92 -0.89 4.48
C LYS A 150 -15.31 -1.60 5.78
N GLU A 151 -15.40 -2.92 5.76
CA GLU A 151 -15.71 -3.69 6.96
C GLU A 151 -14.46 -4.00 7.77
N CYS A 152 -13.29 -3.68 7.26
CA CYS A 152 -12.03 -4.06 7.87
C CYS A 152 -11.33 -2.85 8.45
N SER A 153 -10.77 -3.00 9.65
CA SER A 153 -9.91 -1.97 10.20
C SER A 153 -8.53 -2.03 9.55
N SER A 154 -8.09 -3.20 9.13
CA SER A 154 -6.85 -3.32 8.36
C SER A 154 -6.80 -4.66 7.65
N VAL A 155 -6.05 -4.71 6.56
CA VAL A 155 -5.70 -5.94 5.87
C VAL A 155 -4.19 -5.87 5.66
N THR A 156 -3.47 -6.90 6.09
CA THR A 156 -2.02 -6.90 6.14
C THR A 156 -1.49 -8.17 5.50
N ALA A 157 -0.34 -8.07 4.83
CA ALA A 157 0.33 -9.26 4.34
C ALA A 157 0.72 -10.14 5.53
N ALA A 158 0.60 -11.46 5.35
CA ALA A 158 0.88 -12.39 6.43
C ALA A 158 1.85 -13.47 5.99
N ASP A 159 2.79 -13.11 5.11
CA ASP A 159 3.70 -14.09 4.54
C ASP A 159 4.42 -14.91 5.59
N GLN A 160 4.87 -14.26 6.65
CA GLN A 160 5.65 -14.97 7.65
C GLN A 160 4.82 -15.95 8.46
N GLU A 161 3.58 -15.64 8.70
CA GLU A 161 2.76 -16.46 9.58
C GLU A 161 2.42 -17.79 8.97
N LEU A 162 2.20 -17.80 7.66
CA LEU A 162 1.82 -19.03 7.01
C LEU A 162 3.00 -19.92 6.67
N GLU A 163 4.20 -19.35 6.71
CA GLU A 163 5.39 -20.14 6.48
C GLU A 163 5.82 -20.88 7.73
N ALA A 164 5.42 -20.39 8.86
CA ALA A 164 5.72 -21.07 10.11
C ALA A 164 4.78 -22.25 10.31
#